data_a7054e053e83d5620cc202a4d7a6804b
#
_entry.id   a7054e053e83d5620cc202a4d7a6804b
#
_cell.length_a   1.000
_cell.length_b   1.000
_cell.length_c   1.000
_cell.angle_alpha   90.00
_cell.angle_beta   90.00
_cell.angle_gamma   90.00
#
_symmetry.space_group_name_H-M   'P 1'
#
loop_
_entity.id
_entity.type
_entity.pdbx_description
1 polymer ?
#
loop_
_entity_poly.entity_id
_entity_poly.type
_entity_poly.pdbx_seq_one_letter_code
_entity_poly.pdbx_strand_id
1 'polypeptide(L)'
;MKVTLKTTLATLLAIVAPVLLWSQSKPMPINVSLFNESTAIPFTRFITTPVHPGIQVGTEFDYTSKAHTRLFQTLNASYFYHNYLAQGVGLYSELGFEYRMTSGLSFTGLFGLGSMHTFATTEEFTFSDGQYSKKADKGNARLFPSLSLDIGYYLR
;
A
#
# COMPACT_ATOMS: atom_id res chain seq x y z
N MET A 1 -8.98 -20.52 10.87
CA MET A 1 -8.88 -20.97 9.46
C MET A 1 -7.41 -20.87 9.07
N LYS A 2 -6.68 -22.00 8.95
CA LYS A 2 -5.26 -21.99 8.58
C LYS A 2 -5.16 -21.76 7.06
N VAL A 3 -4.90 -20.54 6.66
CA VAL A 3 -4.55 -20.24 5.26
C VAL A 3 -3.18 -20.89 5.01
N THR A 4 -3.14 -21.90 4.16
CA THR A 4 -1.89 -22.60 3.88
C THR A 4 -1.02 -21.71 2.98
N LEU A 5 0.30 -21.72 3.19
CA LEU A 5 1.30 -20.98 2.40
C LEU A 5 1.09 -21.16 0.89
N LYS A 6 0.59 -22.32 0.45
CA LYS A 6 0.28 -22.64 -0.95
C LYS A 6 -0.86 -21.79 -1.51
N THR A 7 -1.92 -21.52 -0.73
CA THR A 7 -3.04 -20.67 -1.17
C THR A 7 -2.62 -19.21 -1.26
N THR A 8 -1.79 -18.73 -0.33
CA THR A 8 -1.27 -17.35 -0.36
C THR A 8 -0.36 -17.13 -1.56
N LEU A 9 0.51 -18.09 -1.86
CA LEU A 9 1.41 -18.03 -3.02
C LEU A 9 0.64 -18.08 -4.35
N ALA A 10 -0.39 -18.93 -4.45
CA ALA A 10 -1.24 -19.02 -5.65
C ALA A 10 -2.04 -17.73 -5.90
N THR A 11 -2.55 -17.10 -4.85
CA THR A 11 -3.27 -15.82 -4.95
C THR A 11 -2.31 -14.70 -5.36
N LEU A 12 -1.10 -14.67 -4.80
CA LEU A 12 -0.08 -13.71 -5.18
C LEU A 12 0.33 -13.89 -6.66
N LEU A 13 0.51 -15.13 -7.10
CA LEU A 13 0.85 -15.45 -8.50
C LEU A 13 -0.28 -15.06 -9.46
N ALA A 14 -1.54 -15.26 -9.09
CA ALA A 14 -2.69 -14.90 -9.90
C ALA A 14 -2.85 -13.36 -10.06
N ILE A 15 -2.42 -12.59 -9.07
CA ILE A 15 -2.44 -11.10 -9.11
C ILE A 15 -1.25 -10.56 -9.93
N VAL A 16 -0.10 -11.21 -9.86
CA VAL A 16 1.15 -10.75 -10.50
C VAL A 16 1.31 -11.26 -11.94
N ALA A 17 0.78 -12.44 -12.26
CA ALA A 17 0.95 -13.06 -13.58
C ALA A 17 0.40 -12.21 -14.76
N PRO A 18 -0.79 -11.57 -14.69
CA PRO A 18 -1.27 -10.71 -15.78
C PRO A 18 -0.36 -9.49 -16.00
N VAL A 19 0.21 -8.97 -14.92
CA VAL A 19 1.10 -7.81 -14.93
C VAL A 19 2.41 -8.10 -15.67
N LEU A 20 2.98 -9.29 -15.48
CA LEU A 20 4.21 -9.70 -16.11
C LEU A 20 4.07 -10.01 -17.62
N LEU A 21 2.89 -10.47 -18.05
CA LEU A 21 2.64 -10.82 -19.44
C LEU A 21 2.41 -9.60 -20.36
N TRP A 22 1.98 -8.46 -19.83
CA TRP A 22 1.73 -7.24 -20.61
C TRP A 22 2.87 -6.23 -20.60
N SER A 23 3.86 -6.41 -19.77
CA SER A 23 4.98 -5.48 -19.54
C SER A 23 6.01 -5.40 -20.68
N GLN A 24 5.87 -6.17 -21.75
CA GLN A 24 6.99 -6.35 -22.70
C GLN A 24 7.23 -5.20 -23.69
N SER A 25 6.45 -4.10 -23.68
CA SER A 25 6.59 -3.08 -24.73
C SER A 25 6.56 -1.61 -24.29
N LYS A 26 6.37 -1.30 -22.99
CA LYS A 26 6.37 0.08 -22.50
C LYS A 26 7.27 0.24 -21.27
N PRO A 27 8.02 1.36 -21.15
CA PRO A 27 8.77 1.65 -19.93
C PRO A 27 7.79 1.70 -18.75
N MET A 28 8.10 0.99 -17.68
CA MET A 28 7.33 1.02 -16.43
C MET A 28 7.72 2.27 -15.64
N PRO A 29 6.80 3.19 -15.36
CA PRO A 29 7.09 4.33 -14.52
C PRO A 29 7.36 3.85 -13.09
N ILE A 30 8.34 4.48 -12.43
CA ILE A 30 8.59 4.28 -11.01
C ILE A 30 8.01 5.48 -10.27
N ASN A 31 7.09 5.25 -9.37
CA ASN A 31 6.48 6.25 -8.52
C ASN A 31 7.08 6.16 -7.12
N VAL A 32 7.43 7.30 -6.54
CA VAL A 32 7.88 7.41 -5.15
C VAL A 32 7.00 8.41 -4.44
N SER A 33 6.43 8.02 -3.31
CA SER A 33 5.55 8.87 -2.52
C SER A 33 6.01 8.89 -1.07
N LEU A 34 5.87 10.06 -0.44
CA LEU A 34 6.02 10.23 1.00
C LEU A 34 4.63 10.46 1.59
N PHE A 35 4.34 9.79 2.68
CA PHE A 35 3.04 9.92 3.34
C PHE A 35 3.19 10.02 4.87
N ASN A 36 2.15 10.51 5.50
CA ASN A 36 2.02 10.50 6.95
C ASN A 36 1.01 9.42 7.33
N GLU A 37 1.46 8.40 8.06
CA GLU A 37 0.58 7.34 8.56
C GLU A 37 -0.30 7.90 9.69
N SER A 38 -1.57 7.54 9.69
CA SER A 38 -2.52 7.94 10.70
C SER A 38 -3.53 6.84 10.96
N THR A 39 -3.80 6.59 12.23
CA THR A 39 -4.87 5.68 12.69
C THR A 39 -6.24 6.36 12.75
N ALA A 40 -6.34 7.64 12.36
CA ALA A 40 -7.59 8.39 12.38
C ALA A 40 -8.52 7.94 11.23
N ILE A 41 -9.83 8.03 11.48
CA ILE A 41 -10.83 7.82 10.43
C ILE A 41 -10.64 8.90 9.36
N PRO A 42 -10.68 8.55 8.05
CA PRO A 42 -10.57 9.52 6.96
C PRO A 42 -11.52 10.71 7.16
N PHE A 43 -11.06 11.91 6.81
CA PHE A 43 -11.81 13.18 6.88
C PHE A 43 -12.08 13.76 8.27
N THR A 44 -11.67 13.10 9.35
CA THR A 44 -11.80 13.68 10.70
C THR A 44 -10.65 14.63 11.04
N ARG A 45 -9.46 14.36 10.50
CA ARG A 45 -8.27 15.22 10.59
C ARG A 45 -7.41 15.03 9.34
N PHE A 46 -7.16 16.10 8.58
CA PHE A 46 -6.30 16.05 7.39
C PHE A 46 -4.81 16.01 7.72
N ILE A 47 -4.43 16.54 8.87
CA ILE A 47 -3.03 16.51 9.34
C ILE A 47 -3.05 15.96 10.76
N THR A 48 -2.36 14.84 10.95
CA THR A 48 -2.19 14.23 12.26
C THR A 48 -0.81 14.58 12.81
N THR A 49 -0.78 14.96 14.07
CA THR A 49 0.44 15.18 14.83
C THR A 49 0.47 14.23 16.04
N PRO A 50 1.62 13.62 16.36
CA PRO A 50 2.92 13.73 15.70
C PRO A 50 2.95 13.09 14.30
N VAL A 51 3.90 13.51 13.46
CA VAL A 51 4.09 12.98 12.11
C VAL A 51 4.68 11.57 12.18
N HIS A 52 4.05 10.62 11.49
CA HIS A 52 4.51 9.24 11.36
C HIS A 52 4.91 8.99 9.90
N PRO A 53 6.21 9.17 9.59
CA PRO A 53 6.65 9.15 8.20
C PRO A 53 6.51 7.76 7.58
N GLY A 54 6.06 7.74 6.34
CA GLY A 54 6.03 6.57 5.49
C GLY A 54 6.57 6.89 4.10
N ILE A 55 7.08 5.87 3.45
CA ILE A 55 7.53 5.90 2.06
C ILE A 55 6.86 4.79 1.29
N GLN A 56 6.49 5.09 0.07
CA GLN A 56 5.94 4.13 -0.88
C GLN A 56 6.72 4.21 -2.18
N VAL A 57 7.03 3.04 -2.73
CA VAL A 57 7.60 2.89 -4.07
C VAL A 57 6.69 1.97 -4.85
N GLY A 58 6.37 2.34 -6.07
CA GLY A 58 5.45 1.56 -6.89
C GLY A 58 5.71 1.72 -8.38
N THR A 59 4.96 0.97 -9.15
CA THR A 59 4.90 1.03 -10.61
C THR A 59 3.47 0.91 -11.08
N GLU A 60 3.21 1.30 -12.33
CA GLU A 60 1.88 1.31 -12.93
C GLU A 60 1.87 0.57 -14.27
N PHE A 61 0.75 -0.08 -14.56
CA PHE A 61 0.50 -0.82 -15.79
C PHE A 61 -0.81 -0.34 -16.40
N ASP A 62 -0.73 0.30 -17.57
CA ASP A 62 -1.89 0.79 -18.29
C ASP A 62 -2.65 -0.34 -18.99
N TYR A 63 -3.93 -0.50 -18.67
CA TYR A 63 -4.86 -1.31 -19.47
C TYR A 63 -5.43 -0.52 -20.63
N THR A 64 -5.83 0.73 -20.36
CA THR A 64 -6.38 1.63 -21.39
C THR A 64 -5.98 3.06 -21.04
N SER A 65 -5.48 3.79 -22.04
CA SER A 65 -5.16 5.21 -21.92
C SER A 65 -5.75 5.96 -23.09
N LYS A 66 -6.73 6.82 -22.82
CA LYS A 66 -7.40 7.71 -23.77
C LYS A 66 -7.11 9.17 -23.41
N ALA A 67 -7.56 10.10 -24.22
CA ALA A 67 -7.33 11.54 -23.99
C ALA A 67 -7.79 12.01 -22.60
N HIS A 68 -8.93 11.54 -22.14
CA HIS A 68 -9.55 11.98 -20.87
C HIS A 68 -9.69 10.89 -19.82
N THR A 69 -9.45 9.63 -20.15
CA THR A 69 -9.63 8.52 -19.21
C THR A 69 -8.49 7.54 -19.29
N ARG A 70 -8.09 7.01 -18.13
CA ARG A 70 -7.06 5.99 -18.02
C ARG A 70 -7.52 4.92 -17.02
N LEU A 71 -7.41 3.66 -17.41
CA LEU A 71 -7.58 2.51 -16.52
C LEU A 71 -6.22 1.83 -16.39
N PHE A 72 -5.77 1.65 -15.17
CA PHE A 72 -4.44 1.12 -14.89
C PHE A 72 -4.43 0.30 -13.60
N GLN A 73 -3.38 -0.45 -13.39
CA GLN A 73 -3.13 -1.19 -12.15
C GLN A 73 -1.80 -0.73 -11.57
N THR A 74 -1.74 -0.58 -10.26
CA THR A 74 -0.51 -0.30 -9.53
C THR A 74 0.03 -1.55 -8.86
N LEU A 75 1.34 -1.57 -8.61
CA LEU A 75 1.98 -2.48 -7.68
C LEU A 75 2.85 -1.64 -6.76
N ASN A 76 2.55 -1.66 -5.48
CA ASN A 76 3.12 -0.77 -4.48
C ASN A 76 3.78 -1.56 -3.35
N ALA A 77 4.97 -1.11 -2.93
CA ALA A 77 5.60 -1.48 -1.68
C ALA A 77 5.68 -0.25 -0.79
N SER A 78 5.25 -0.37 0.46
CA SER A 78 5.25 0.73 1.41
C SER A 78 5.92 0.35 2.72
N TYR A 79 6.51 1.34 3.37
CA TYR A 79 7.03 1.24 4.73
C TYR A 79 6.58 2.47 5.52
N PHE A 80 6.16 2.27 6.77
CA PHE A 80 5.88 3.36 7.70
C PHE A 80 6.46 3.05 9.08
N TYR A 81 6.73 4.13 9.82
CA TYR A 81 7.22 4.06 11.18
C TYR A 81 6.37 4.92 12.10
N HIS A 82 5.73 4.27 13.08
CA HIS A 82 4.98 4.93 14.14
C HIS A 82 5.68 4.69 15.48
N ASN A 83 6.17 5.75 16.09
CA ASN A 83 7.08 5.68 17.25
C ASN A 83 6.50 4.91 18.45
N TYR A 84 5.17 4.94 18.65
CA TYR A 84 4.52 4.37 19.82
C TYR A 84 3.69 3.12 19.56
N LEU A 85 3.44 2.78 18.31
CA LEU A 85 2.54 1.68 17.98
C LEU A 85 3.26 0.55 17.24
N ALA A 86 3.67 0.81 16.02
CA ALA A 86 4.21 -0.22 15.15
C ALA A 86 4.99 0.38 13.98
N GLN A 87 5.84 -0.42 13.39
CA GLN A 87 6.35 -0.20 12.04
C GLN A 87 5.74 -1.25 11.12
N GLY A 88 5.56 -0.92 9.85
CA GLY A 88 4.92 -1.83 8.91
C GLY A 88 5.51 -1.79 7.53
N VAL A 89 5.53 -2.97 6.90
CA VAL A 89 5.86 -3.15 5.50
C VAL A 89 4.62 -3.65 4.79
N GLY A 90 4.21 -2.95 3.73
CA GLY A 90 3.05 -3.30 2.91
C GLY A 90 3.46 -3.66 1.49
N LEU A 91 2.78 -4.65 0.92
CA LEU A 91 2.82 -4.97 -0.51
C LEU A 91 1.38 -5.11 -0.99
N TYR A 92 0.98 -4.27 -1.95
CA TYR A 92 -0.40 -4.22 -2.41
C TYR A 92 -0.49 -3.78 -3.88
N SER A 93 -1.61 -4.11 -4.49
CA SER A 93 -1.94 -3.74 -5.87
C SER A 93 -3.31 -3.10 -5.91
N GLU A 94 -3.47 -2.05 -6.71
CA GLU A 94 -4.71 -1.29 -6.82
C GLU A 94 -5.09 -1.15 -8.29
N LEU A 95 -6.39 -1.30 -8.57
CA LEU A 95 -6.98 -0.92 -9.84
C LEU A 95 -7.36 0.55 -9.77
N GLY A 96 -6.81 1.37 -10.65
CA GLY A 96 -7.02 2.81 -10.73
C GLY A 96 -7.82 3.23 -11.95
N PHE A 97 -8.76 4.12 -11.74
CA PHE A 97 -9.47 4.84 -12.80
C PHE A 97 -9.20 6.33 -12.65
N GLU A 98 -8.62 6.93 -13.70
CA GLU A 98 -8.27 8.35 -13.75
C GLU A 98 -9.13 9.06 -14.80
N TYR A 99 -9.64 10.22 -14.43
CA TYR A 99 -10.28 11.18 -15.34
C TYR A 99 -9.45 12.45 -15.44
N ARG A 100 -9.06 12.82 -16.67
CA ARG A 100 -8.23 13.98 -17.00
C ARG A 100 -9.05 15.08 -17.64
N MET A 101 -9.01 16.24 -17.05
CA MET A 101 -9.63 17.44 -17.63
C MET A 101 -8.70 18.12 -18.64
N THR A 102 -9.28 18.86 -19.57
CA THR A 102 -8.52 19.69 -20.55
C THR A 102 -7.66 20.76 -19.87
N SER A 103 -8.00 21.19 -18.67
CA SER A 103 -7.23 22.12 -17.84
C SER A 103 -5.93 21.55 -17.28
N GLY A 104 -5.70 20.24 -17.40
CA GLY A 104 -4.57 19.54 -16.79
C GLY A 104 -4.87 18.95 -15.42
N LEU A 105 -6.03 19.25 -14.82
CA LEU A 105 -6.47 18.65 -13.58
C LEU A 105 -6.90 17.20 -13.80
N SER A 106 -6.55 16.30 -12.88
CA SER A 106 -6.98 14.90 -12.90
C SER A 106 -7.54 14.46 -11.55
N PHE A 107 -8.48 13.54 -11.61
CA PHE A 107 -9.06 12.85 -10.46
C PHE A 107 -8.88 11.36 -10.65
N THR A 108 -8.34 10.70 -9.64
CA THR A 108 -8.10 9.25 -9.67
C THR A 108 -8.75 8.59 -8.47
N GLY A 109 -9.50 7.53 -8.74
CA GLY A 109 -9.97 6.59 -7.72
C GLY A 109 -9.22 5.28 -7.85
N LEU A 110 -8.71 4.76 -6.73
CA LEU A 110 -8.02 3.47 -6.68
C LEU A 110 -8.67 2.57 -5.64
N PHE A 111 -8.81 1.31 -6.00
CA PHE A 111 -9.26 0.25 -5.09
C PHE A 111 -8.33 -0.95 -5.20
N GLY A 112 -7.90 -1.46 -4.05
CA GLY A 112 -6.89 -2.51 -4.05
C GLY A 112 -6.92 -3.45 -2.88
N LEU A 113 -6.01 -4.39 -2.94
CA LEU A 113 -5.82 -5.41 -1.93
C LEU A 113 -4.33 -5.77 -1.84
N GLY A 114 -3.90 -6.06 -0.63
CA GLY A 114 -2.53 -6.48 -0.39
C GLY A 114 -2.34 -7.16 0.95
N SER A 115 -1.12 -7.19 1.38
CA SER A 115 -0.68 -7.70 2.67
C SER A 115 0.18 -6.66 3.37
N MET A 116 -0.07 -6.46 4.64
CA MET A 116 0.74 -5.63 5.51
C MET A 116 1.29 -6.48 6.65
N HIS A 117 2.59 -6.38 6.88
CA HIS A 117 3.26 -7.01 8.00
C HIS A 117 3.72 -5.93 8.97
N THR A 118 3.20 -5.97 10.20
CA THR A 118 3.48 -4.97 11.23
C THR A 118 4.29 -5.59 12.36
N PHE A 119 5.24 -4.81 12.89
CA PHE A 119 6.07 -5.15 14.03
C PHE A 119 5.87 -4.10 15.12
N ALA A 120 5.87 -4.51 16.39
CA ALA A 120 5.84 -3.58 17.51
C ALA A 120 7.12 -2.74 17.55
N THR A 121 7.01 -1.45 17.84
CA THR A 121 8.17 -0.58 18.06
C THR A 121 8.66 -0.60 19.49
N THR A 122 7.85 -1.13 20.42
CA THR A 122 8.16 -1.27 21.85
C THR A 122 8.40 -2.73 22.21
N GLU A 123 9.24 -2.95 23.21
CA GLU A 123 9.52 -4.29 23.72
C GLU A 123 8.27 -4.86 24.41
N GLU A 124 7.86 -6.06 24.01
CA GLU A 124 6.83 -6.83 24.70
C GLU A 124 7.45 -7.80 25.69
N PHE A 125 6.87 -7.89 26.90
CA PHE A 125 7.28 -8.84 27.93
C PHE A 125 6.12 -9.79 28.24
N THR A 126 6.42 -11.08 28.35
CA THR A 126 5.49 -12.09 28.81
C THR A 126 5.85 -12.51 30.22
N PHE A 127 4.86 -12.58 31.11
CA PHE A 127 5.03 -13.11 32.43
C PHE A 127 4.77 -14.62 32.40
N SER A 128 5.79 -15.43 32.71
CA SER A 128 5.73 -16.88 32.80
C SER A 128 6.63 -17.37 33.94
N ASP A 129 6.16 -18.34 34.69
CA ASP A 129 6.90 -18.99 35.80
C ASP A 129 7.48 -17.98 36.84
N GLY A 130 6.69 -16.94 37.14
CA GLY A 130 7.08 -15.95 38.14
C GLY A 130 8.11 -14.91 37.64
N GLN A 131 8.47 -14.90 36.37
CA GLN A 131 9.44 -13.99 35.76
C GLN A 131 8.93 -13.32 34.49
N TYR A 132 9.40 -12.08 34.24
CA TYR A 132 9.18 -11.39 32.98
C TYR A 132 10.26 -11.79 31.99
N SER A 133 9.89 -12.35 30.84
CA SER A 133 10.78 -12.64 29.73
C SER A 133 10.42 -11.80 28.52
N LYS A 134 11.43 -11.33 27.81
CA LYS A 134 11.23 -10.59 26.56
C LYS A 134 10.63 -11.51 25.50
N LYS A 135 9.50 -11.13 24.96
CA LYS A 135 8.84 -11.84 23.86
C LYS A 135 9.46 -11.40 22.54
N ALA A 136 9.90 -12.37 21.73
CA ALA A 136 10.33 -12.08 20.37
C ALA A 136 9.12 -11.67 19.52
N ASP A 137 9.13 -10.44 19.00
CA ASP A 137 8.11 -10.02 18.06
C ASP A 137 8.34 -10.67 16.70
N LYS A 138 7.42 -11.54 16.29
CA LYS A 138 7.41 -12.19 14.97
C LYS A 138 6.64 -11.39 13.93
N GLY A 139 6.13 -10.23 14.32
CA GLY A 139 5.25 -9.40 13.52
C GLY A 139 3.86 -10.03 13.33
N ASN A 140 2.99 -9.26 12.70
CA ASN A 140 1.61 -9.66 12.44
C ASN A 140 1.25 -9.35 10.98
N ALA A 141 1.03 -10.41 10.19
CA ALA A 141 0.61 -10.29 8.81
C ALA A 141 -0.91 -10.15 8.73
N ARG A 142 -1.38 -9.12 8.04
CA ARG A 142 -2.81 -8.81 7.86
C ARG A 142 -3.13 -8.58 6.40
N LEU A 143 -4.37 -8.92 6.03
CA LEU A 143 -4.93 -8.47 4.76
C LEU A 143 -5.08 -6.95 4.80
N PHE A 144 -4.71 -6.29 3.70
CA PHE A 144 -4.71 -4.84 3.57
C PHE A 144 -5.58 -4.43 2.38
N PRO A 145 -6.89 -4.19 2.58
CA PRO A 145 -7.71 -3.53 1.57
C PRO A 145 -7.33 -2.05 1.51
N SER A 146 -7.22 -1.50 0.30
CA SER A 146 -6.92 -0.09 0.07
C SER A 146 -8.03 0.59 -0.73
N LEU A 147 -8.29 1.85 -0.41
CA LEU A 147 -9.14 2.77 -1.16
C LEU A 147 -8.46 4.13 -1.14
N SER A 148 -8.14 4.65 -2.33
CA SER A 148 -7.46 5.94 -2.47
C SER A 148 -8.22 6.86 -3.41
N LEU A 149 -8.17 8.16 -3.12
CA LEU A 149 -8.70 9.23 -3.96
C LEU A 149 -7.59 10.26 -4.14
N ASP A 150 -7.17 10.49 -5.40
CA ASP A 150 -6.08 11.39 -5.71
C ASP A 150 -6.55 12.53 -6.60
N ILE A 151 -5.96 13.70 -6.38
CA ILE A 151 -6.10 14.87 -7.23
C ILE A 151 -4.71 15.20 -7.75
N GLY A 152 -4.57 15.22 -9.06
CA GLY A 152 -3.31 15.52 -9.74
C GLY A 152 -3.41 16.72 -10.68
N TYR A 153 -2.27 17.25 -11.05
CA TYR A 153 -2.16 18.28 -12.10
C TYR A 153 -1.00 17.97 -13.02
N TYR A 154 -1.29 17.87 -14.32
CA TYR A 154 -0.31 17.65 -15.37
C TYR A 154 0.26 18.98 -15.80
N LEU A 155 1.54 19.21 -15.52
CA LEU A 155 2.30 20.32 -16.08
C LEU A 155 2.54 20.06 -17.58
N ARG A 156 2.24 21.04 -18.42
CA ARG A 156 2.48 21.00 -19.87
C ARG A 156 3.78 21.72 -20.24
#